data_c939e3ee40dbb2d59003d742e992f331
#
_entry.id   c939e3ee40dbb2d59003d742e992f331
#
_cell.length_a   1.000
_cell.length_b   1.000
_cell.length_c   1.000
_cell.angle_alpha   90.00
_cell.angle_beta   90.00
_cell.angle_gamma   90.00
#
_symmetry.space_group_name_H-M   'P 1'
#
loop_
_entity.id
_entity.type
_entity.pdbx_description
1 polymer ?
#
loop_
_entity_poly.entity_id
_entity_poly.type
_entity_poly.pdbx_seq_one_letter_code
_entity_poly.pdbx_strand_id
1 'polypeptide(L)'
;MTRVSRWIAVGAAVSVAVGVVVPTARAGQEDQFTPEYKELRKAVDPKHTPKIVAPATVKRGQWFEVTVSVGEGSDHPSLGEHFVRYIALYINSAEISRVYLHPVFSFPKVTFTIALDEGGVLRAVEEPTHSAAWEASKPITVTP
;
A
#
# COMPACT_ATOMS: atom_id res chain seq x y z
N MET A 1 -74.65 32.91 30.79
CA MET A 1 -73.56 31.94 31.13
C MET A 1 -73.05 31.30 29.84
N THR A 2 -71.99 31.82 29.29
CA THR A 2 -71.46 31.40 27.98
C THR A 2 -70.19 30.59 28.26
N ARG A 3 -70.19 29.31 27.89
CA ARG A 3 -69.04 28.42 27.97
C ARG A 3 -68.15 28.63 26.73
N VAL A 4 -66.93 29.07 26.93
CA VAL A 4 -65.89 29.16 25.92
C VAL A 4 -65.13 27.85 25.86
N SER A 5 -65.27 27.11 24.79
CA SER A 5 -64.47 25.88 24.54
C SER A 5 -63.10 26.26 23.98
N ARG A 6 -62.06 25.91 24.74
CA ARG A 6 -60.66 26.04 24.29
C ARG A 6 -60.29 24.79 23.49
N TRP A 7 -59.99 24.98 22.22
CA TRP A 7 -59.38 23.94 21.37
C TRP A 7 -57.87 23.96 21.61
N ILE A 8 -57.32 22.85 22.05
CA ILE A 8 -55.89 22.64 22.17
C ILE A 8 -55.46 21.95 20.84
N ALA A 9 -54.72 22.67 20.01
CA ALA A 9 -54.11 22.10 18.83
C ALA A 9 -52.81 21.37 19.26
N VAL A 10 -52.80 20.06 19.14
CA VAL A 10 -51.60 19.23 19.29
C VAL A 10 -50.84 19.24 17.97
N GLY A 11 -49.77 20.01 17.90
CA GLY A 11 -48.88 20.00 16.78
C GLY A 11 -47.95 18.76 16.85
N ALA A 12 -48.10 17.83 15.93
CA ALA A 12 -47.17 16.73 15.73
C ALA A 12 -45.89 17.24 15.03
N ALA A 13 -44.79 17.28 15.75
CA ALA A 13 -43.49 17.56 15.17
C ALA A 13 -42.98 16.29 14.45
N VAL A 14 -42.94 16.33 13.13
CA VAL A 14 -42.30 15.30 12.31
C VAL A 14 -40.80 15.57 12.30
N SER A 15 -40.04 14.77 13.04
CA SER A 15 -38.56 14.80 12.99
C SER A 15 -38.10 13.99 11.78
N VAL A 16 -37.64 14.66 10.74
CA VAL A 16 -36.94 14.02 9.61
C VAL A 16 -35.51 13.77 10.03
N ALA A 17 -35.18 12.54 10.34
CA ALA A 17 -33.80 12.12 10.53
C ALA A 17 -33.12 12.04 9.15
N VAL A 18 -32.31 13.04 8.81
CA VAL A 18 -31.42 12.99 7.66
C VAL A 18 -30.27 12.05 8.03
N GLY A 19 -30.35 10.82 7.59
CA GLY A 19 -29.25 9.86 7.70
C GLY A 19 -28.09 10.32 6.82
N VAL A 20 -27.02 10.81 7.44
CA VAL A 20 -25.74 11.02 6.75
C VAL A 20 -25.15 9.65 6.47
N VAL A 21 -25.23 9.19 5.21
CA VAL A 21 -24.50 8.02 4.75
C VAL A 21 -23.04 8.44 4.66
N VAL A 22 -22.27 8.13 5.70
CA VAL A 22 -20.80 8.24 5.61
C VAL A 22 -20.34 7.08 4.76
N PRO A 23 -19.74 7.32 3.56
CA PRO A 23 -19.15 6.23 2.80
C PRO A 23 -18.02 5.65 3.68
N THR A 24 -18.17 4.38 4.07
CA THR A 24 -17.07 3.63 4.67
C THR A 24 -16.02 3.49 3.58
N ALA A 25 -14.93 4.25 3.70
CA ALA A 25 -13.74 3.99 2.89
C ALA A 25 -13.34 2.53 3.16
N ARG A 26 -13.45 1.69 2.14
CA ARG A 26 -12.89 0.35 2.19
C ARG A 26 -11.38 0.50 2.16
N ALA A 27 -10.74 0.24 3.28
CA ALA A 27 -9.29 0.01 3.29
C ALA A 27 -9.02 -1.16 2.31
N GLY A 28 -8.16 -0.93 1.30
CA GLY A 28 -7.81 -1.92 0.28
C GLY A 28 -8.43 -1.68 -1.11
N GLN A 29 -9.04 -0.54 -1.34
CA GLN A 29 -9.59 -0.17 -2.67
C GLN A 29 -8.67 0.80 -3.42
N GLU A 30 -7.39 0.69 -3.17
CA GLU A 30 -6.38 1.54 -3.82
C GLU A 30 -5.98 0.92 -5.16
N ASP A 31 -6.79 1.13 -6.15
CA ASP A 31 -6.46 0.84 -7.56
C ASP A 31 -5.49 1.88 -8.15
N GLN A 32 -4.84 2.63 -7.28
CA GLN A 32 -4.01 3.75 -7.70
C GLN A 32 -2.56 3.33 -7.88
N PHE A 33 -2.33 2.59 -8.95
CA PHE A 33 -0.99 2.56 -9.49
C PHE A 33 -0.61 3.95 -9.97
N THR A 34 0.54 4.43 -9.53
CA THR A 34 1.12 5.65 -10.09
C THR A 34 1.40 5.46 -11.59
N PRO A 35 1.50 6.52 -12.40
CA PRO A 35 1.84 6.41 -13.81
C PRO A 35 3.10 5.59 -14.06
N GLU A 36 4.10 5.68 -13.18
CA GLU A 36 5.35 4.91 -13.24
C GLU A 36 5.11 3.41 -13.14
N TYR A 37 4.09 3.01 -12.40
CA TYR A 37 3.75 1.59 -12.24
C TYR A 37 3.30 0.93 -13.56
N LYS A 38 2.78 1.68 -14.51
CA LYS A 38 2.32 1.15 -15.79
C LYS A 38 3.46 0.72 -16.72
N GLU A 39 4.65 1.23 -16.50
CA GLU A 39 5.84 0.96 -17.32
C GLU A 39 6.83 0.00 -16.64
N LEU A 40 6.36 -0.76 -15.66
CA LEU A 40 7.22 -1.66 -14.90
C LEU A 40 7.77 -2.80 -15.74
N ARG A 41 9.05 -3.04 -15.62
CA ARG A 41 9.72 -4.20 -16.18
C ARG A 41 9.56 -5.39 -15.23
N LYS A 42 9.11 -6.52 -15.80
CA LYS A 42 8.86 -7.78 -15.07
C LYS A 42 9.78 -8.92 -15.53
N ALA A 43 10.54 -8.69 -16.59
CA ALA A 43 11.54 -9.65 -17.02
C ALA A 43 12.66 -9.72 -15.96
N VAL A 44 13.19 -10.91 -15.71
CA VAL A 44 14.28 -11.06 -14.74
C VAL A 44 15.56 -10.44 -15.30
N ASP A 45 16.12 -9.53 -14.53
CA ASP A 45 17.43 -8.93 -14.75
C ASP A 45 18.27 -9.07 -13.47
N PRO A 46 19.47 -9.71 -13.54
CA PRO A 46 20.25 -9.97 -12.34
C PRO A 46 20.72 -8.74 -11.56
N LYS A 47 20.70 -7.55 -12.18
CA LYS A 47 21.15 -6.30 -11.55
C LYS A 47 20.02 -5.44 -11.02
N HIS A 48 18.81 -5.55 -11.61
CA HIS A 48 17.70 -4.65 -11.30
C HIS A 48 16.52 -5.33 -10.64
N THR A 49 16.24 -6.61 -10.96
CA THR A 49 15.08 -7.28 -10.38
C THR A 49 15.13 -7.27 -8.85
N PRO A 50 14.10 -6.71 -8.17
CA PRO A 50 14.05 -6.75 -6.73
C PRO A 50 13.94 -8.18 -6.22
N LYS A 51 14.60 -8.49 -5.10
CA LYS A 51 14.45 -9.74 -4.36
C LYS A 51 13.65 -9.50 -3.10
N ILE A 52 12.54 -10.23 -2.94
CA ILE A 52 11.66 -10.14 -1.76
C ILE A 52 11.93 -11.31 -0.84
N VAL A 53 12.36 -11.02 0.39
CA VAL A 53 12.47 -11.98 1.48
C VAL A 53 11.37 -11.68 2.50
N ALA A 54 10.40 -12.58 2.60
CA ALA A 54 9.28 -12.49 3.53
C ALA A 54 8.76 -13.89 3.87
N PRO A 55 8.07 -14.08 5.01
CA PRO A 55 7.32 -15.30 5.29
C PRO A 55 6.31 -15.61 4.19
N ALA A 56 6.06 -16.90 3.91
CA ALA A 56 4.99 -17.27 2.98
C ALA A 56 3.60 -17.18 3.64
N THR A 57 3.55 -17.31 4.97
CA THR A 57 2.32 -17.27 5.76
C THR A 57 2.56 -16.46 7.03
N VAL A 58 1.60 -15.59 7.37
CA VAL A 58 1.60 -14.77 8.59
C VAL A 58 0.23 -14.82 9.25
N LYS A 59 0.13 -14.41 10.52
CA LYS A 59 -1.15 -14.27 11.21
C LYS A 59 -1.72 -12.88 10.97
N ARG A 60 -3.05 -12.78 10.91
CA ARG A 60 -3.77 -11.51 10.77
C ARG A 60 -3.34 -10.51 11.84
N GLY A 61 -2.99 -9.30 11.41
CA GLY A 61 -2.61 -8.20 12.29
C GLY A 61 -1.27 -8.37 13.01
N GLN A 62 -0.55 -9.46 12.82
CA GLN A 62 0.77 -9.65 13.41
C GLN A 62 1.83 -8.92 12.59
N TRP A 63 2.69 -8.17 13.29
CA TRP A 63 3.85 -7.52 12.66
C TRP A 63 4.87 -8.54 12.19
N PHE A 64 5.37 -8.35 10.96
CA PHE A 64 6.44 -9.15 10.38
C PHE A 64 7.33 -8.31 9.46
N GLU A 65 8.50 -8.82 9.12
CA GLU A 65 9.46 -8.14 8.29
C GLU A 65 9.39 -8.61 6.83
N VAL A 66 9.50 -7.65 5.93
CA VAL A 66 9.71 -7.85 4.49
C VAL A 66 11.00 -7.13 4.10
N THR A 67 12.01 -7.87 3.70
CA THR A 67 13.25 -7.30 3.19
C THR A 67 13.23 -7.31 1.68
N VAL A 68 13.52 -6.16 1.09
CA VAL A 68 13.69 -5.98 -0.36
C VAL A 68 15.12 -5.55 -0.62
N SER A 69 15.82 -6.27 -1.48
CA SER A 69 17.13 -5.88 -2.03
C SER A 69 17.06 -5.79 -3.55
N VAL A 70 17.85 -4.92 -4.16
CA VAL A 70 17.90 -4.77 -5.61
C VAL A 70 19.07 -5.53 -6.19
N GLY A 71 18.77 -6.32 -7.24
CA GLY A 71 19.68 -7.26 -7.86
C GLY A 71 19.54 -8.67 -7.28
N GLU A 72 19.20 -9.63 -8.12
CA GLU A 72 19.05 -11.04 -7.72
C GLU A 72 20.38 -11.78 -7.81
N GLY A 73 21.21 -11.47 -8.81
CA GLY A 73 22.51 -12.11 -9.05
C GLY A 73 23.72 -11.28 -8.63
N SER A 74 23.56 -9.98 -8.43
CA SER A 74 24.59 -9.07 -7.93
C SER A 74 23.95 -7.80 -7.39
N ASP A 75 24.54 -7.24 -6.33
CA ASP A 75 24.03 -5.99 -5.76
C ASP A 75 24.08 -4.84 -6.79
N HIS A 76 23.00 -4.06 -6.86
CA HIS A 76 22.99 -2.84 -7.65
C HIS A 76 23.94 -1.81 -7.01
N PRO A 77 24.78 -1.13 -7.77
CA PRO A 77 25.69 -0.13 -7.22
C PRO A 77 24.95 1.09 -6.65
N SER A 78 25.61 1.79 -5.73
CA SER A 78 25.18 3.07 -5.17
C SER A 78 26.27 4.11 -5.44
N LEU A 79 26.21 4.72 -6.63
CA LEU A 79 27.14 5.74 -7.09
C LEU A 79 26.38 7.04 -7.38
N GLY A 80 27.07 8.18 -7.47
CA GLY A 80 26.46 9.50 -7.61
C GLY A 80 25.42 9.64 -8.72
N GLU A 81 25.64 8.98 -9.86
CA GLU A 81 24.75 9.03 -11.02
C GLU A 81 24.10 7.67 -11.35
N HIS A 82 24.49 6.61 -10.65
CA HIS A 82 24.04 5.23 -10.89
C HIS A 82 23.62 4.59 -9.58
N PHE A 83 22.35 4.76 -9.22
CA PHE A 83 21.80 4.27 -7.95
C PHE A 83 20.30 3.99 -8.08
N VAL A 84 19.73 3.31 -7.11
CA VAL A 84 18.29 3.11 -6.94
C VAL A 84 17.70 4.32 -6.22
N ARG A 85 16.76 5.01 -6.84
CA ARG A 85 16.13 6.22 -6.27
C ARG A 85 15.22 5.88 -5.12
N TYR A 86 14.42 4.83 -5.26
CA TYR A 86 13.53 4.36 -4.19
C TYR A 86 13.26 2.86 -4.31
N ILE A 87 12.84 2.30 -3.20
CA ILE A 87 12.24 0.97 -3.10
C ILE A 87 10.85 1.15 -2.49
N ALA A 88 9.80 0.68 -3.18
CA ALA A 88 8.42 0.71 -2.71
C ALA A 88 7.90 -0.70 -2.54
N LEU A 89 7.08 -0.91 -1.50
CA LEU A 89 6.40 -2.16 -1.20
C LEU A 89 4.90 -1.97 -1.35
N TYR A 90 4.26 -2.91 -2.05
CA TYR A 90 2.81 -2.97 -2.25
C TYR A 90 2.24 -4.29 -1.76
N ILE A 91 0.97 -4.28 -1.36
CA ILE A 91 0.12 -5.48 -1.30
C ILE A 91 -0.95 -5.35 -2.38
N ASN A 92 -1.02 -6.32 -3.29
CA ASN A 92 -1.82 -6.23 -4.51
C ASN A 92 -1.49 -4.94 -5.30
N SER A 93 -2.39 -3.96 -5.32
CA SER A 93 -2.19 -2.64 -5.93
C SER A 93 -2.01 -1.49 -4.93
N ALA A 94 -2.14 -1.77 -3.63
CA ALA A 94 -2.00 -0.77 -2.58
C ALA A 94 -0.55 -0.55 -2.18
N GLU A 95 -0.04 0.67 -2.28
CA GLU A 95 1.27 1.03 -1.74
C GLU A 95 1.25 1.02 -0.22
N ILE A 96 2.12 0.20 0.38
CA ILE A 96 2.26 0.13 1.84
C ILE A 96 3.29 1.17 2.32
N SER A 97 4.43 1.23 1.63
CA SER A 97 5.54 2.09 2.02
C SER A 97 6.50 2.32 0.88
N ARG A 98 7.20 3.46 0.91
CA ARG A 98 8.24 3.82 -0.04
C ARG A 98 9.41 4.46 0.69
N VAL A 99 10.63 4.03 0.38
CA VAL A 99 11.86 4.57 0.95
C VAL A 99 12.73 5.12 -0.18
N TYR A 100 13.03 6.41 -0.12
CA TYR A 100 13.98 7.04 -1.02
C TYR A 100 15.40 6.84 -0.52
N LEU A 101 16.30 6.53 -1.44
CA LEU A 101 17.69 6.18 -1.13
C LEU A 101 18.63 7.33 -1.53
N HIS A 102 19.64 7.55 -0.69
CA HIS A 102 20.72 8.48 -1.03
C HIS A 102 21.70 7.82 -2.02
N PRO A 103 22.14 8.51 -3.07
CA PRO A 103 22.96 7.92 -4.13
C PRO A 103 24.25 7.24 -3.66
N VAL A 104 24.90 7.76 -2.62
CA VAL A 104 26.20 7.25 -2.17
C VAL A 104 26.12 6.52 -0.81
N PHE A 105 25.24 7.01 0.08
CA PHE A 105 25.22 6.54 1.48
C PHE A 105 24.15 5.50 1.77
N SER A 106 23.27 5.18 0.81
CA SER A 106 22.26 4.15 1.00
C SER A 106 22.57 2.92 0.16
N PHE A 107 22.66 1.78 0.81
CA PHE A 107 22.69 0.49 0.10
C PHE A 107 21.26 0.14 -0.38
N PRO A 108 21.08 -0.42 -1.58
CA PRO A 108 19.75 -0.70 -2.14
C PRO A 108 19.09 -1.93 -1.51
N LYS A 109 18.91 -1.87 -0.20
CA LYS A 109 18.25 -2.89 0.63
C LYS A 109 17.47 -2.22 1.74
N VAL A 110 16.18 -2.55 1.83
CA VAL A 110 15.25 -1.99 2.82
C VAL A 110 14.50 -3.11 3.51
N THR A 111 14.34 -3.03 4.82
CA THR A 111 13.45 -3.90 5.59
C THR A 111 12.24 -3.08 6.07
N PHE A 112 11.05 -3.53 5.67
CA PHE A 112 9.77 -2.97 6.08
C PHE A 112 9.19 -3.85 7.18
N THR A 113 8.70 -3.24 8.27
CA THR A 113 7.89 -3.94 9.28
C THR A 113 6.43 -3.62 9.01
N ILE A 114 5.63 -4.62 8.65
CA ILE A 114 4.25 -4.47 8.24
C ILE A 114 3.33 -5.48 8.94
N ALA A 115 2.03 -5.23 8.92
CA ALA A 115 1.00 -6.18 9.31
C ALA A 115 -0.08 -6.21 8.22
N LEU A 116 -0.69 -7.37 8.00
CA LEU A 116 -1.73 -7.55 6.98
C LEU A 116 -2.99 -8.15 7.61
N ASP A 117 -4.15 -7.71 7.12
CA ASP A 117 -5.44 -8.28 7.50
C ASP A 117 -5.88 -9.40 6.54
N GLU A 118 -5.44 -9.35 5.30
CA GLU A 118 -5.77 -10.32 4.25
C GLU A 118 -4.54 -10.69 3.43
N GLY A 119 -4.54 -11.91 2.91
CA GLY A 119 -3.50 -12.40 2.02
C GLY A 119 -3.59 -11.77 0.63
N GLY A 120 -2.53 -11.93 -0.15
CA GLY A 120 -2.46 -11.36 -1.49
C GLY A 120 -1.10 -11.56 -2.13
N VAL A 121 -0.68 -10.59 -2.93
CA VAL A 121 0.61 -10.56 -3.60
C VAL A 121 1.41 -9.36 -3.12
N LEU A 122 2.49 -9.61 -2.39
CA LEU A 122 3.50 -8.59 -2.13
C LEU A 122 4.19 -8.25 -3.45
N ARG A 123 4.38 -6.97 -3.72
CA ARG A 123 5.12 -6.48 -4.88
C ARG A 123 6.17 -5.49 -4.41
N ALA A 124 7.38 -5.67 -4.88
CA ALA A 124 8.45 -4.72 -4.66
C ALA A 124 8.75 -4.02 -5.98
N VAL A 125 8.76 -2.71 -5.94
CA VAL A 125 9.11 -1.86 -7.08
C VAL A 125 10.35 -1.07 -6.72
N GLU A 126 11.34 -1.07 -7.59
CA GLU A 126 12.50 -0.21 -7.50
C GLU A 126 12.59 0.68 -8.74
N GLU A 127 13.16 1.87 -8.59
CA GLU A 127 13.42 2.78 -9.71
C GLU A 127 14.90 3.17 -9.71
N PRO A 128 15.68 2.70 -10.69
CA PRO A 128 17.07 3.13 -10.85
C PRO A 128 17.14 4.44 -11.63
N THR A 129 18.27 5.12 -11.56
CA THR A 129 18.46 6.41 -12.26
C THR A 129 18.59 6.31 -13.76
N HIS A 130 18.89 5.14 -14.28
CA HIS A 130 19.33 4.93 -15.67
C HIS A 130 18.43 3.99 -16.47
N SER A 131 17.33 3.52 -15.87
CA SER A 131 16.38 2.65 -16.57
C SER A 131 14.95 2.88 -16.06
N ALA A 132 13.97 2.23 -16.71
CA ALA A 132 12.61 2.16 -16.17
C ALA A 132 12.59 1.35 -14.87
N ALA A 133 11.53 1.52 -14.07
CA ALA A 133 11.34 0.78 -12.82
C ALA A 133 11.19 -0.73 -13.07
N TRP A 134 11.59 -1.52 -12.07
CA TRP A 134 11.51 -2.99 -12.08
C TRP A 134 10.63 -3.49 -10.95
N GLU A 135 9.94 -4.59 -11.21
CA GLU A 135 9.03 -5.22 -10.24
C GLU A 135 9.40 -6.69 -10.02
N ALA A 136 9.30 -7.12 -8.75
CA ALA A 136 9.18 -8.52 -8.38
C ALA A 136 7.94 -8.72 -7.52
N SER A 137 7.40 -9.93 -7.50
CA SER A 137 6.22 -10.27 -6.74
C SER A 137 6.37 -11.58 -5.98
N LYS A 138 5.69 -11.68 -4.84
CA LYS A 138 5.67 -12.85 -3.98
C LYS A 138 4.30 -13.02 -3.34
N PRO A 139 3.61 -14.17 -3.52
CA PRO A 139 2.36 -14.42 -2.82
C PRO A 139 2.57 -14.55 -1.31
N ILE A 140 1.59 -14.08 -0.52
CA ILE A 140 1.56 -14.19 0.93
C ILE A 140 0.18 -14.60 1.41
N THR A 141 0.13 -15.56 2.34
CA THR A 141 -1.09 -16.05 2.96
C THR A 141 -1.24 -15.45 4.36
N VAL A 142 -2.46 -15.02 4.70
CA VAL A 142 -2.82 -14.56 6.05
C VAL A 142 -3.75 -15.57 6.68
N THR A 143 -3.39 -16.07 7.86
CA THR A 143 -4.23 -16.97 8.68
C THR A 143 -4.91 -16.18 9.80
N PRO A 144 -6.02 -16.69 10.34
CA PRO A 144 -6.69 -16.12 11.51
C PRO A 144 -5.79 -15.93 12.72
#